data_6406d7f46b0f9a0b18f3e17258c73c23
#
_entry.id   6406d7f46b0f9a0b18f3e17258c73c23
#
_cell.length_a   1.000
_cell.length_b   1.000
_cell.length_c   1.000
_cell.angle_alpha   90.00
_cell.angle_beta   90.00
_cell.angle_gamma   90.00
#
_symmetry.space_group_name_H-M   'P 1'
#
loop_
_entity.id
_entity.type
_entity.pdbx_description
1 polymer ?
#
loop_
_entity_poly.entity_id
_entity_poly.type
_entity_poly.pdbx_seq_one_letter_code
_entity_poly.pdbx_strand_id
1 'polypeptide(L)'
;MTGFSSLIADAPEVTVDKVRPLEKDLYKMMWDKPEYRQVAPGEQIAHEFLKQAKPKQGATVLDLGCGTGRGGLNLAFFGGLDVTMVDFADNCLDKDIVPMLETQKHALRFVEADLSQPLPVQAAYGFCTDVMEHIRPHHVDKVIENCLAACQHVFFQISTVDDICGVLVGHKLHLSVHPYEWWLKKLKDHKCVIHWSQQTDNSCLFYVSNWATGEEVVDAGTVNTTDEEIKKNVEHNIKQDYLQVEPHPTNEIEVMIVGGGPSLPQHIEKIKQLRANGVKL
;
A
#
# COMPACT_ATOMS: atom_id res chain seq x y z
N MET A 1 23.09 -11.39 -1.31
CA MET A 1 22.98 -10.79 -2.67
C MET A 1 23.97 -11.34 -3.71
N THR A 2 24.73 -12.39 -3.42
CA THR A 2 25.80 -12.91 -4.29
C THR A 2 25.34 -13.95 -5.34
N GLY A 3 24.07 -14.35 -5.34
CA GLY A 3 23.58 -15.39 -6.24
C GLY A 3 23.02 -14.92 -7.59
N PHE A 4 22.42 -13.71 -7.63
CA PHE A 4 21.68 -13.26 -8.82
C PHE A 4 22.60 -12.68 -9.91
N SER A 5 23.65 -11.93 -9.53
CA SER A 5 24.62 -11.39 -10.48
C SER A 5 25.35 -12.47 -11.30
N SER A 6 25.49 -13.68 -10.77
CA SER A 6 26.17 -14.77 -11.49
C SER A 6 25.27 -15.44 -12.53
N LEU A 7 23.94 -15.35 -12.39
CA LEU A 7 22.96 -15.97 -13.30
C LEU A 7 22.77 -15.18 -14.61
N ILE A 8 23.12 -13.90 -14.63
CA ILE A 8 22.98 -13.03 -15.81
C ILE A 8 24.32 -12.51 -16.36
N ALA A 9 25.45 -13.05 -15.84
CA ALA A 9 26.80 -12.62 -16.24
C ALA A 9 27.09 -12.77 -17.75
N ASP A 10 26.39 -13.67 -18.44
CA ASP A 10 26.53 -13.94 -19.88
C ASP A 10 25.36 -13.34 -20.70
N ALA A 11 24.53 -12.46 -20.15
CA ALA A 11 23.42 -11.88 -20.88
C ALA A 11 23.91 -10.85 -21.91
N PRO A 12 23.32 -10.81 -23.12
CA PRO A 12 23.73 -9.87 -24.17
C PRO A 12 23.45 -8.42 -23.74
N GLU A 13 24.34 -7.52 -24.16
CA GLU A 13 24.20 -6.08 -23.93
C GLU A 13 22.86 -5.56 -24.47
N VAL A 14 22.13 -4.75 -23.69
CA VAL A 14 20.84 -4.19 -24.11
C VAL A 14 21.08 -3.20 -25.25
N THR A 15 20.70 -3.58 -26.46
CA THR A 15 20.76 -2.71 -27.62
C THR A 15 19.50 -1.82 -27.70
N VAL A 16 19.69 -0.51 -27.91
CA VAL A 16 18.66 0.54 -27.83
C VAL A 16 17.65 0.50 -28.99
N ASP A 17 17.81 -0.36 -30.00
CA ASP A 17 17.08 -0.31 -31.28
C ASP A 17 15.79 -1.15 -31.36
N LYS A 18 15.36 -1.80 -30.28
CA LYS A 18 14.08 -2.55 -30.29
C LYS A 18 12.93 -1.66 -29.86
N VAL A 19 11.86 -1.63 -30.64
CA VAL A 19 10.58 -1.01 -30.21
C VAL A 19 10.14 -1.67 -28.92
N ARG A 20 9.98 -0.86 -27.84
CA ARG A 20 9.55 -1.34 -26.54
C ARG A 20 8.09 -1.84 -26.62
N PRO A 21 7.79 -3.07 -26.22
CA PRO A 21 6.43 -3.57 -26.11
C PRO A 21 5.57 -2.73 -25.16
N LEU A 22 4.25 -2.95 -25.15
CA LEU A 22 3.39 -2.45 -24.08
C LEU A 22 3.86 -3.05 -22.74
N GLU A 23 3.77 -2.29 -21.65
CA GLU A 23 4.29 -2.73 -20.34
C GLU A 23 3.74 -4.08 -19.94
N LYS A 24 2.43 -4.30 -20.12
CA LYS A 24 1.79 -5.59 -19.82
C LYS A 24 2.42 -6.77 -20.57
N ASP A 25 2.66 -6.60 -21.86
CA ASP A 25 3.27 -7.67 -22.69
C ASP A 25 4.71 -7.92 -22.28
N LEU A 26 5.47 -6.84 -22.00
CA LEU A 26 6.83 -6.92 -21.52
C LEU A 26 6.91 -7.71 -20.20
N TYR A 27 6.03 -7.41 -19.24
CA TYR A 27 6.02 -8.11 -17.96
C TYR A 27 5.51 -9.56 -18.08
N LYS A 28 4.57 -9.86 -18.98
CA LYS A 28 4.24 -11.26 -19.31
C LYS A 28 5.47 -12.02 -19.81
N MET A 29 6.27 -11.42 -20.68
CA MET A 29 7.54 -12.01 -21.14
C MET A 29 8.54 -12.19 -19.99
N MET A 30 8.60 -11.24 -19.05
CA MET A 30 9.48 -11.33 -17.86
C MET A 30 9.06 -12.48 -16.95
N TRP A 31 7.76 -12.62 -16.67
CA TRP A 31 7.24 -13.68 -15.81
C TRP A 31 7.40 -15.08 -16.42
N ASP A 32 7.66 -15.19 -17.72
CA ASP A 32 8.03 -16.46 -18.35
C ASP A 32 9.51 -16.83 -18.15
N LYS A 33 10.33 -15.94 -17.56
CA LYS A 33 11.75 -16.17 -17.26
C LYS A 33 11.94 -16.75 -15.87
N PRO A 34 12.41 -18.02 -15.72
CA PRO A 34 12.64 -18.62 -14.41
C PRO A 34 13.62 -17.81 -13.53
N GLU A 35 14.59 -17.16 -14.15
CA GLU A 35 15.60 -16.33 -13.47
C GLU A 35 14.94 -15.15 -12.76
N TYR A 36 13.98 -14.50 -13.39
CA TYR A 36 13.25 -13.37 -12.83
C TYR A 36 12.40 -13.76 -11.63
N ARG A 37 11.78 -14.96 -11.67
CA ARG A 37 10.96 -15.49 -10.57
C ARG A 37 11.74 -15.84 -9.31
N GLN A 38 13.07 -15.94 -9.38
CA GLN A 38 13.90 -16.27 -8.21
C GLN A 38 13.95 -15.12 -7.19
N VAL A 39 13.69 -13.89 -7.64
CA VAL A 39 13.69 -12.71 -6.80
C VAL A 39 12.25 -12.30 -6.51
N ALA A 40 11.92 -12.19 -5.23
CA ALA A 40 10.62 -11.71 -4.75
C ALA A 40 10.86 -10.70 -3.60
N PRO A 41 11.11 -9.43 -3.91
CA PRO A 41 11.40 -8.43 -2.87
C PRO A 41 10.29 -8.32 -1.83
N GLY A 42 9.02 -8.44 -2.23
CA GLY A 42 7.88 -8.43 -1.33
C GLY A 42 7.93 -9.57 -0.28
N GLU A 43 8.43 -10.76 -0.65
CA GLU A 43 8.63 -11.87 0.29
C GLU A 43 9.59 -11.49 1.42
N GLN A 44 10.68 -10.80 1.08
CA GLN A 44 11.72 -10.43 2.03
C GLN A 44 11.30 -9.28 2.94
N ILE A 45 10.48 -8.34 2.43
CA ILE A 45 10.13 -7.11 3.15
C ILE A 45 8.78 -7.17 3.88
N ALA A 46 7.99 -8.23 3.69
CA ALA A 46 6.68 -8.39 4.33
C ALA A 46 6.75 -8.23 5.86
N HIS A 47 7.81 -8.72 6.49
CA HIS A 47 8.01 -8.58 7.94
C HIS A 47 8.17 -7.13 8.39
N GLU A 48 8.80 -6.27 7.57
CA GLU A 48 8.97 -4.86 7.91
C GLU A 48 7.62 -4.12 7.81
N PHE A 49 6.79 -4.43 6.81
CA PHE A 49 5.42 -3.94 6.77
C PHE A 49 4.64 -4.33 8.03
N LEU A 50 4.66 -5.62 8.43
CA LEU A 50 3.96 -6.08 9.63
C LEU A 50 4.44 -5.38 10.90
N LYS A 51 5.74 -5.11 11.00
CA LYS A 51 6.36 -4.41 12.13
C LYS A 51 5.93 -2.94 12.20
N GLN A 52 5.89 -2.22 11.07
CA GLN A 52 5.61 -0.79 11.03
C GLN A 52 4.09 -0.51 11.06
N ALA A 53 3.32 -1.21 10.24
CA ALA A 53 1.88 -1.01 10.13
C ALA A 53 1.08 -1.64 11.29
N LYS A 54 1.60 -2.72 11.88
CA LYS A 54 0.95 -3.49 12.96
C LYS A 54 -0.53 -3.77 12.69
N PRO A 55 -0.88 -4.29 11.51
CA PRO A 55 -2.27 -4.55 11.15
C PRO A 55 -2.90 -5.55 12.12
N LYS A 56 -4.17 -5.37 12.43
CA LYS A 56 -4.90 -6.36 13.22
C LYS A 56 -5.13 -7.63 12.40
N GLN A 57 -5.20 -8.78 13.08
CA GLN A 57 -5.56 -10.03 12.43
C GLN A 57 -6.87 -9.89 11.64
N GLY A 58 -6.91 -10.42 10.42
CA GLY A 58 -8.04 -10.29 9.51
C GLY A 58 -8.15 -8.92 8.83
N ALA A 59 -7.23 -7.99 9.05
CA ALA A 59 -7.23 -6.74 8.31
C ALA A 59 -7.02 -6.99 6.81
N THR A 60 -7.72 -6.20 5.98
CA THR A 60 -7.64 -6.30 4.52
C THR A 60 -6.39 -5.61 3.97
N VAL A 61 -5.71 -6.27 3.04
CA VAL A 61 -4.49 -5.75 2.38
C VAL A 61 -4.60 -5.95 0.87
N LEU A 62 -4.20 -4.94 0.08
CA LEU A 62 -3.88 -5.11 -1.33
C LEU A 62 -2.36 -5.27 -1.47
N ASP A 63 -1.91 -6.39 -2.05
CA ASP A 63 -0.54 -6.57 -2.51
C ASP A 63 -0.46 -6.02 -3.94
N LEU A 64 0.00 -4.78 -4.06
CA LEU A 64 -0.06 -3.93 -5.24
C LEU A 64 1.17 -4.16 -6.14
N GLY A 65 0.97 -4.81 -7.28
CA GLY A 65 2.05 -5.33 -8.12
C GLY A 65 2.66 -6.59 -7.50
N CYS A 66 1.81 -7.56 -7.19
CA CYS A 66 2.16 -8.72 -6.36
C CYS A 66 3.20 -9.66 -6.98
N GLY A 67 3.43 -9.59 -8.30
CA GLY A 67 4.37 -10.44 -8.99
C GLY A 67 4.17 -11.92 -8.68
N THR A 68 5.19 -12.60 -8.15
CA THR A 68 5.13 -14.02 -7.79
C THR A 68 4.04 -14.39 -6.78
N GLY A 69 3.50 -13.40 -6.04
CA GLY A 69 2.51 -13.58 -4.98
C GLY A 69 3.09 -14.02 -3.62
N ARG A 70 4.42 -14.22 -3.52
CA ARG A 70 5.05 -14.68 -2.25
C ARG A 70 4.95 -13.64 -1.15
N GLY A 71 5.00 -12.32 -1.49
CA GLY A 71 4.74 -11.24 -0.54
C GLY A 71 3.36 -11.34 0.08
N GLY A 72 2.33 -11.41 -0.76
CA GLY A 72 0.94 -11.58 -0.34
C GLY A 72 0.72 -12.85 0.47
N LEU A 73 1.36 -13.96 0.07
CA LEU A 73 1.31 -15.22 0.81
C LEU A 73 1.87 -15.05 2.24
N ASN A 74 3.02 -14.39 2.39
CA ASN A 74 3.63 -14.13 3.69
C ASN A 74 2.73 -13.24 4.56
N LEU A 75 2.09 -12.21 3.99
CA LEU A 75 1.14 -11.36 4.70
C LEU A 75 -0.09 -12.14 5.18
N ALA A 76 -0.62 -13.05 4.35
CA ALA A 76 -1.76 -13.87 4.73
C ALA A 76 -1.41 -14.88 5.85
N PHE A 77 -0.30 -15.61 5.72
CA PHE A 77 0.04 -16.68 6.65
C PHE A 77 0.71 -16.18 7.93
N PHE A 78 1.73 -15.32 7.84
CA PHE A 78 2.43 -14.82 9.03
C PHE A 78 1.75 -13.62 9.67
N GLY A 79 1.08 -12.79 8.86
CA GLY A 79 0.31 -11.65 9.36
C GLY A 79 -1.12 -11.99 9.78
N GLY A 80 -1.66 -13.13 9.35
CA GLY A 80 -3.07 -13.47 9.55
C GLY A 80 -4.01 -12.49 8.84
N LEU A 81 -3.61 -11.96 7.67
CA LEU A 81 -4.32 -10.90 6.97
C LEU A 81 -5.20 -11.44 5.85
N ASP A 82 -6.20 -10.67 5.46
CA ASP A 82 -7.05 -10.92 4.31
C ASP A 82 -6.46 -10.19 3.09
N VAL A 83 -5.76 -10.92 2.22
CA VAL A 83 -4.93 -10.37 1.16
C VAL A 83 -5.58 -10.51 -0.21
N THR A 84 -5.66 -9.41 -0.95
CA THR A 84 -5.97 -9.41 -2.38
C THR A 84 -4.71 -9.01 -3.14
N MET A 85 -4.14 -9.95 -3.86
CA MET A 85 -3.00 -9.74 -4.74
C MET A 85 -3.47 -9.07 -6.02
N VAL A 86 -2.78 -8.02 -6.46
CA VAL A 86 -3.13 -7.21 -7.64
C VAL A 86 -1.93 -7.15 -8.56
N ASP A 87 -2.10 -7.54 -9.80
CA ASP A 87 -1.10 -7.38 -10.86
C ASP A 87 -1.80 -7.26 -12.22
N PHE A 88 -1.15 -6.65 -13.21
CA PHE A 88 -1.71 -6.56 -14.56
C PHE A 88 -1.30 -7.74 -15.45
N ALA A 89 -0.30 -8.53 -15.04
CA ALA A 89 0.16 -9.72 -15.72
C ALA A 89 -0.50 -10.98 -15.12
N ASP A 90 -1.39 -11.63 -15.87
CA ASP A 90 -2.14 -12.80 -15.44
C ASP A 90 -1.28 -14.07 -15.20
N ASN A 91 -0.03 -14.08 -15.71
CA ASN A 91 0.93 -15.14 -15.53
C ASN A 91 1.99 -14.86 -14.46
N CYS A 92 1.82 -13.83 -13.62
CA CYS A 92 2.82 -13.42 -12.63
C CYS A 92 2.94 -14.43 -11.47
N LEU A 93 1.85 -14.96 -10.96
CA LEU A 93 1.83 -15.82 -9.78
C LEU A 93 2.66 -17.09 -9.94
N ASP A 94 3.32 -17.49 -8.87
CA ASP A 94 3.99 -18.78 -8.82
C ASP A 94 2.97 -19.93 -8.86
N LYS A 95 3.37 -21.02 -9.54
CA LYS A 95 2.50 -22.18 -9.77
C LYS A 95 2.00 -22.82 -8.47
N ASP A 96 2.75 -22.70 -7.39
CA ASP A 96 2.37 -23.23 -6.07
C ASP A 96 1.33 -22.36 -5.35
N ILE A 97 1.24 -21.07 -5.72
CA ILE A 97 0.28 -20.12 -5.13
C ILE A 97 -1.09 -20.24 -5.82
N VAL A 98 -1.13 -20.49 -7.12
CA VAL A 98 -2.38 -20.56 -7.88
C VAL A 98 -3.42 -21.51 -7.25
N PRO A 99 -3.10 -22.77 -6.84
CA PRO A 99 -4.06 -23.64 -6.18
C PRO A 99 -4.53 -23.12 -4.80
N MET A 100 -3.72 -22.29 -4.14
CA MET A 100 -4.09 -21.71 -2.84
C MET A 100 -5.21 -20.69 -2.94
N LEU A 101 -5.38 -20.03 -4.10
CA LEU A 101 -6.48 -19.08 -4.32
C LEU A 101 -7.85 -19.75 -4.17
N GLU A 102 -7.98 -21.00 -4.55
CA GLU A 102 -9.23 -21.76 -4.40
C GLU A 102 -9.42 -22.30 -2.97
N THR A 103 -8.35 -22.80 -2.36
CA THR A 103 -8.40 -23.43 -1.03
C THR A 103 -8.40 -22.42 0.11
N GLN A 104 -7.77 -21.24 -0.09
CA GLN A 104 -7.64 -20.16 0.88
C GLN A 104 -8.38 -18.88 0.46
N LYS A 105 -9.45 -18.99 -0.35
CA LYS A 105 -10.20 -17.86 -0.93
C LYS A 105 -10.77 -16.85 0.08
N HIS A 106 -10.84 -17.22 1.36
CA HIS A 106 -11.26 -16.35 2.45
C HIS A 106 -10.12 -15.46 2.98
N ALA A 107 -8.85 -15.80 2.65
CA ALA A 107 -7.67 -15.06 3.10
C ALA A 107 -6.73 -14.68 1.96
N LEU A 108 -6.91 -15.22 0.75
CA LEU A 108 -6.03 -14.99 -0.39
C LEU A 108 -6.82 -14.93 -1.70
N ARG A 109 -6.70 -13.85 -2.45
CA ARG A 109 -7.37 -13.63 -3.74
C ARG A 109 -6.41 -12.97 -4.73
N PHE A 110 -6.72 -13.10 -6.02
CA PHE A 110 -6.02 -12.40 -7.09
C PHE A 110 -6.99 -11.60 -7.94
N VAL A 111 -6.59 -10.38 -8.29
CA VAL A 111 -7.32 -9.47 -9.18
C VAL A 111 -6.36 -8.95 -10.23
N GLU A 112 -6.66 -9.22 -11.51
CA GLU A 112 -5.94 -8.63 -12.62
C GLU A 112 -6.35 -7.16 -12.76
N ALA A 113 -5.43 -6.24 -12.48
CA ALA A 113 -5.66 -4.80 -12.63
C ALA A 113 -4.37 -4.02 -12.87
N ASP A 114 -4.48 -2.92 -13.62
CA ASP A 114 -3.41 -1.98 -13.89
C ASP A 114 -3.43 -0.85 -12.86
N LEU A 115 -2.34 -0.66 -12.11
CA LEU A 115 -2.21 0.37 -11.08
C LEU A 115 -2.30 1.80 -11.65
N SER A 116 -2.09 1.99 -12.95
CA SER A 116 -2.29 3.28 -13.62
C SER A 116 -3.77 3.65 -13.81
N GLN A 117 -4.68 2.69 -13.57
CA GLN A 117 -6.13 2.85 -13.62
C GLN A 117 -6.75 2.80 -12.22
N PRO A 118 -7.97 3.34 -12.01
CA PRO A 118 -8.69 3.15 -10.76
C PRO A 118 -8.85 1.67 -10.43
N LEU A 119 -8.49 1.28 -9.21
CA LEU A 119 -8.55 -0.12 -8.80
C LEU A 119 -10.00 -0.55 -8.50
N PRO A 120 -10.42 -1.75 -8.92
CA PRO A 120 -11.77 -2.26 -8.68
C PRO A 120 -11.98 -2.78 -7.25
N VAL A 121 -10.96 -2.71 -6.41
CA VAL A 121 -10.91 -3.25 -5.04
C VAL A 121 -10.34 -2.22 -4.08
N GLN A 122 -10.73 -2.32 -2.81
CA GLN A 122 -10.25 -1.45 -1.73
C GLN A 122 -9.86 -2.28 -0.51
N ALA A 123 -8.92 -1.76 0.29
CA ALA A 123 -8.50 -2.39 1.54
C ALA A 123 -8.08 -1.33 2.59
N ALA A 124 -7.90 -1.78 3.84
CA ALA A 124 -7.34 -0.94 4.89
C ALA A 124 -5.87 -0.60 4.61
N TYR A 125 -5.13 -1.55 4.05
CA TYR A 125 -3.70 -1.40 3.78
C TYR A 125 -3.37 -1.73 2.33
N GLY A 126 -2.37 -1.03 1.79
CA GLY A 126 -1.66 -1.35 0.55
C GLY A 126 -0.23 -1.76 0.87
N PHE A 127 0.25 -2.78 0.20
CA PHE A 127 1.63 -3.24 0.23
C PHE A 127 2.17 -3.19 -1.21
N CYS A 128 3.05 -2.23 -1.49
CA CYS A 128 3.57 -1.93 -2.83
C CYS A 128 5.10 -1.99 -2.79
N THR A 129 5.65 -3.07 -3.27
CA THR A 129 7.09 -3.34 -3.14
C THR A 129 7.71 -3.69 -4.48
N ASP A 130 8.79 -2.99 -4.84
CA ASP A 130 9.53 -3.17 -6.09
C ASP A 130 8.64 -2.95 -7.33
N VAL A 131 7.86 -1.86 -7.30
CA VAL A 131 6.87 -1.52 -8.34
C VAL A 131 7.04 -0.10 -8.86
N MET A 132 7.20 0.88 -7.97
CA MET A 132 7.14 2.30 -8.35
C MET A 132 8.27 2.72 -9.29
N GLU A 133 9.45 2.13 -9.14
CA GLU A 133 10.58 2.32 -10.05
C GLU A 133 10.34 1.80 -11.47
N HIS A 134 9.43 0.83 -11.63
CA HIS A 134 9.03 0.29 -12.93
C HIS A 134 7.99 1.16 -13.64
N ILE A 135 7.31 2.05 -12.92
CA ILE A 135 6.29 2.92 -13.48
C ILE A 135 6.93 3.99 -14.39
N ARG A 136 6.33 4.25 -15.55
CA ARG A 136 6.77 5.34 -16.42
C ARG A 136 6.67 6.69 -15.70
N PRO A 137 7.65 7.61 -15.83
CA PRO A 137 7.68 8.86 -15.07
C PRO A 137 6.38 9.67 -15.10
N HIS A 138 5.70 9.71 -16.24
CA HIS A 138 4.44 10.45 -16.40
C HIS A 138 3.22 9.74 -15.80
N HIS A 139 3.34 8.49 -15.32
CA HIS A 139 2.28 7.75 -14.64
C HIS A 139 2.49 7.67 -13.13
N VAL A 140 3.67 8.04 -12.60
CA VAL A 140 4.01 7.90 -11.17
C VAL A 140 2.97 8.57 -10.28
N ASP A 141 2.61 9.83 -10.57
CA ASP A 141 1.63 10.56 -9.78
C ASP A 141 0.27 9.85 -9.79
N LYS A 142 -0.15 9.35 -10.96
CA LYS A 142 -1.43 8.65 -11.11
C LYS A 142 -1.46 7.33 -10.34
N VAL A 143 -0.37 6.57 -10.34
CA VAL A 143 -0.27 5.33 -9.58
C VAL A 143 -0.32 5.60 -8.07
N ILE A 144 0.39 6.63 -7.58
CA ILE A 144 0.29 7.05 -6.17
C ILE A 144 -1.16 7.39 -5.81
N GLU A 145 -1.85 8.21 -6.62
CA GLU A 145 -3.26 8.56 -6.41
C GLU A 145 -4.15 7.32 -6.34
N ASN A 146 -4.00 6.38 -7.26
CA ASN A 146 -4.82 5.17 -7.31
C ASN A 146 -4.56 4.26 -6.10
N CYS A 147 -3.30 4.09 -5.68
CA CYS A 147 -2.95 3.35 -4.46
C CYS A 147 -3.59 3.98 -3.21
N LEU A 148 -3.49 5.32 -3.08
CA LEU A 148 -4.08 6.06 -1.96
C LEU A 148 -5.61 6.10 -2.00
N ALA A 149 -6.23 6.03 -3.17
CA ALA A 149 -7.68 5.94 -3.31
C ALA A 149 -8.21 4.54 -2.95
N ALA A 150 -7.41 3.51 -3.20
CA ALA A 150 -7.76 2.12 -2.92
C ALA A 150 -7.45 1.69 -1.47
N CYS A 151 -6.49 2.34 -0.80
CA CYS A 151 -6.01 1.94 0.52
C CYS A 151 -5.95 3.14 1.48
N GLN A 152 -6.31 2.92 2.74
CA GLN A 152 -6.21 3.96 3.78
C GLN A 152 -4.75 4.21 4.18
N HIS A 153 -3.96 3.14 4.23
CA HIS A 153 -2.52 3.18 4.47
C HIS A 153 -1.79 2.45 3.36
N VAL A 154 -0.62 2.94 2.97
CA VAL A 154 0.21 2.25 1.98
C VAL A 154 1.64 2.14 2.48
N PHE A 155 2.19 0.95 2.36
CA PHE A 155 3.61 0.71 2.54
C PHE A 155 4.27 0.60 1.16
N PHE A 156 5.22 1.48 0.90
CA PHE A 156 6.03 1.46 -0.31
C PHE A 156 7.44 0.99 0.01
N GLN A 157 7.98 0.08 -0.79
CA GLN A 157 9.41 -0.16 -0.92
C GLN A 157 9.77 0.03 -2.39
N ILE A 158 10.73 0.91 -2.66
CA ILE A 158 11.04 1.41 -4.00
C ILE A 158 12.54 1.29 -4.22
N SER A 159 12.97 0.68 -5.31
CA SER A 159 14.38 0.63 -5.69
C SER A 159 14.89 1.99 -6.12
N THR A 160 16.08 2.36 -5.66
CA THR A 160 16.76 3.62 -6.01
C THR A 160 17.95 3.40 -6.94
N VAL A 161 18.10 2.19 -7.47
CA VAL A 161 19.18 1.79 -8.37
C VAL A 161 18.63 1.24 -9.68
N ASP A 162 19.44 1.24 -10.71
CA ASP A 162 19.08 0.67 -12.01
C ASP A 162 18.84 -0.86 -11.90
N ASP A 163 17.95 -1.38 -12.75
CA ASP A 163 17.69 -2.81 -12.82
C ASP A 163 18.83 -3.55 -13.54
N ILE A 164 18.95 -4.83 -13.22
CA ILE A 164 19.85 -5.77 -13.87
C ILE A 164 19.12 -6.87 -14.65
N CYS A 165 17.80 -6.97 -14.50
CA CYS A 165 16.99 -8.02 -15.07
C CYS A 165 16.49 -7.69 -16.47
N GLY A 166 16.50 -6.43 -16.86
CA GLY A 166 16.04 -5.97 -18.16
C GLY A 166 16.79 -6.60 -19.33
N VAL A 167 18.01 -7.09 -19.12
CA VAL A 167 18.79 -7.84 -20.11
C VAL A 167 18.07 -9.12 -20.59
N LEU A 168 17.22 -9.73 -19.75
CA LEU A 168 16.47 -10.96 -20.07
C LEU A 168 15.46 -10.74 -21.20
N VAL A 169 15.00 -9.51 -21.39
CA VAL A 169 14.02 -9.13 -22.42
C VAL A 169 14.56 -8.04 -23.36
N GLY A 170 15.78 -7.55 -23.13
CA GLY A 170 16.41 -6.52 -23.95
C GLY A 170 15.84 -5.12 -23.76
N HIS A 171 15.22 -4.84 -22.60
CA HIS A 171 14.63 -3.56 -22.26
C HIS A 171 14.90 -3.20 -20.80
N LYS A 172 15.17 -1.91 -20.53
CA LYS A 172 15.30 -1.40 -19.17
C LYS A 172 13.94 -1.52 -18.45
N LEU A 173 13.94 -2.04 -17.22
CA LEU A 173 12.70 -2.21 -16.42
C LEU A 173 12.49 -1.06 -15.44
N HIS A 174 13.55 -0.57 -14.76
CA HIS A 174 13.44 0.57 -13.86
C HIS A 174 13.39 1.88 -14.66
N LEU A 175 12.23 2.48 -14.78
CA LEU A 175 11.96 3.66 -15.58
C LEU A 175 11.96 4.95 -14.77
N SER A 176 11.72 4.85 -13.44
CA SER A 176 11.64 5.96 -12.49
C SER A 176 12.60 5.75 -11.33
N VAL A 177 13.91 5.75 -11.65
CA VAL A 177 14.99 5.64 -10.65
C VAL A 177 15.26 7.02 -10.07
N HIS A 178 14.94 7.22 -8.81
CA HIS A 178 15.10 8.48 -8.10
C HIS A 178 15.60 8.26 -6.66
N PRO A 179 16.31 9.24 -6.05
CA PRO A 179 16.76 9.13 -4.66
C PRO A 179 15.60 9.25 -3.68
N TYR A 180 15.85 8.89 -2.42
CA TYR A 180 14.90 8.93 -1.32
C TYR A 180 14.18 10.29 -1.20
N GLU A 181 14.90 11.40 -1.30
CA GLU A 181 14.36 12.75 -1.15
C GLU A 181 13.32 13.09 -2.24
N TRP A 182 13.53 12.56 -3.43
CA TRP A 182 12.58 12.75 -4.53
C TRP A 182 11.26 12.02 -4.25
N TRP A 183 11.33 10.76 -3.82
CA TRP A 183 10.15 9.97 -3.46
C TRP A 183 9.43 10.55 -2.24
N LEU A 184 10.17 10.97 -1.21
CA LEU A 184 9.62 11.64 -0.05
C LEU A 184 8.86 12.92 -0.45
N LYS A 185 9.46 13.72 -1.34
CA LYS A 185 8.79 14.92 -1.86
C LYS A 185 7.52 14.55 -2.62
N LYS A 186 7.55 13.54 -3.49
CA LYS A 186 6.37 13.06 -4.22
C LYS A 186 5.22 12.70 -3.30
N LEU A 187 5.47 11.89 -2.27
CA LEU A 187 4.46 11.51 -1.30
C LEU A 187 3.89 12.72 -0.53
N LYS A 188 4.76 13.67 -0.17
CA LYS A 188 4.31 14.94 0.45
C LYS A 188 3.48 15.81 -0.50
N ASP A 189 3.83 15.89 -1.78
CA ASP A 189 3.06 16.62 -2.79
C ASP A 189 1.63 16.03 -2.92
N HIS A 190 1.48 14.70 -2.76
CA HIS A 190 0.19 14.01 -2.65
C HIS A 190 -0.45 14.10 -1.25
N LYS A 191 0.09 14.94 -0.35
CA LYS A 191 -0.42 15.20 1.01
C LYS A 191 -0.45 13.95 1.88
N CYS A 192 0.44 12.99 1.63
CA CYS A 192 0.57 11.84 2.49
C CYS A 192 1.11 12.22 3.87
N VAL A 193 0.52 11.65 4.90
CA VAL A 193 1.12 11.60 6.24
C VAL A 193 2.17 10.49 6.23
N ILE A 194 3.42 10.85 6.51
CA ILE A 194 4.53 9.89 6.58
C ILE A 194 4.62 9.38 8.02
N HIS A 195 4.16 8.16 8.28
CA HIS A 195 4.22 7.54 9.61
C HIS A 195 5.60 6.99 9.93
N TRP A 196 6.28 6.49 8.90
CA TRP A 196 7.63 5.97 9.02
C TRP A 196 8.29 5.96 7.65
N SER A 197 9.61 6.15 7.62
CA SER A 197 10.40 5.99 6.41
C SER A 197 11.82 5.56 6.73
N GLN A 198 12.45 4.89 5.78
CA GLN A 198 13.84 4.43 5.88
C GLN A 198 14.50 4.47 4.51
N GLN A 199 15.75 4.92 4.47
CA GLN A 199 16.62 4.78 3.31
C GLN A 199 17.61 3.64 3.56
N THR A 200 17.86 2.84 2.53
CA THR A 200 18.94 1.85 2.47
C THR A 200 19.90 2.20 1.34
N ASP A 201 20.94 1.41 1.11
CA ASP A 201 21.91 1.66 0.03
C ASP A 201 21.28 1.62 -1.37
N ASN A 202 20.21 0.84 -1.56
CA ASN A 202 19.63 0.59 -2.88
C ASN A 202 18.09 0.70 -2.92
N SER A 203 17.46 1.11 -1.83
CA SER A 203 16.01 1.30 -1.80
C SER A 203 15.59 2.34 -0.77
N CYS A 204 14.37 2.82 -0.90
CA CYS A 204 13.68 3.63 0.09
C CYS A 204 12.34 3.00 0.46
N LEU A 205 11.98 3.13 1.74
CA LEU A 205 10.78 2.57 2.31
C LEU A 205 9.96 3.69 2.94
N PHE A 206 8.63 3.61 2.77
CA PHE A 206 7.71 4.57 3.35
C PHE A 206 6.46 3.85 3.85
N TYR A 207 5.99 4.20 5.03
CA TYR A 207 4.66 3.85 5.51
C TYR A 207 3.85 5.12 5.65
N VAL A 208 2.79 5.23 4.86
CA VAL A 208 2.04 6.48 4.68
C VAL A 208 0.54 6.25 4.80
N SER A 209 -0.22 7.32 5.02
CA SER A 209 -1.67 7.34 4.85
C SER A 209 -2.11 8.58 4.07
N ASN A 210 -3.30 8.50 3.48
CA ASN A 210 -3.96 9.60 2.78
C ASN A 210 -4.88 10.44 3.69
N TRP A 211 -4.80 10.25 4.99
CA TRP A 211 -5.61 11.04 5.91
C TRP A 211 -5.11 12.48 5.87
N ALA A 212 -5.78 13.29 5.05
CA ALA A 212 -5.64 14.73 5.10
C ALA A 212 -6.20 15.23 6.43
N THR A 213 -5.37 15.20 7.46
CA THR A 213 -5.51 16.20 8.52
C THR A 213 -5.06 17.50 7.85
N GLY A 214 -5.96 18.46 7.65
CA GLY A 214 -5.69 19.69 6.89
C GLY A 214 -4.69 20.63 7.54
N GLU A 215 -3.80 20.13 8.39
CA GLU A 215 -2.71 20.86 9.05
C GLU A 215 -1.46 19.98 8.99
N GLU A 216 -0.31 20.60 8.72
CA GLU A 216 0.99 19.96 8.87
C GLU A 216 1.06 19.31 10.25
N VAL A 217 1.22 17.99 10.30
CA VAL A 217 1.55 17.30 11.55
C VAL A 217 2.97 17.71 11.88
N VAL A 218 3.08 18.77 12.67
CA VAL A 218 4.31 19.10 13.37
C VAL A 218 4.64 17.88 14.22
N ASP A 219 5.79 17.29 13.96
CA ASP A 219 6.51 16.25 14.70
C ASP A 219 5.70 15.60 15.84
N ALA A 220 5.39 14.30 15.71
CA ALA A 220 4.58 13.53 16.66
C ALA A 220 5.25 13.30 18.04
N GLY A 221 6.11 14.20 18.45
CA GLY A 221 6.63 14.34 19.80
C GLY A 221 5.71 15.21 20.64
N THR A 222 4.62 14.64 21.17
CA THR A 222 3.62 15.28 22.03
C THR A 222 2.56 16.08 21.27
N VAL A 223 1.39 15.49 21.09
CA VAL A 223 0.16 16.25 20.80
C VAL A 223 -0.20 17.01 22.07
N ASN A 224 0.36 18.17 22.24
CA ASN A 224 -0.09 19.13 23.24
C ASN A 224 -1.27 19.92 22.64
N THR A 225 -2.41 19.26 22.49
CA THR A 225 -3.66 19.97 22.23
C THR A 225 -3.97 20.75 23.48
N THR A 226 -3.94 22.06 23.42
CA THR A 226 -4.25 22.91 24.56
C THR A 226 -5.72 22.80 24.92
N ASP A 227 -6.07 22.99 26.19
CA ASP A 227 -7.47 23.01 26.64
C ASP A 227 -8.33 24.02 25.85
N GLU A 228 -7.72 25.10 25.37
CA GLU A 228 -8.39 26.10 24.53
C GLU A 228 -8.69 25.57 23.12
N GLU A 229 -7.79 24.80 22.50
CA GLU A 229 -8.05 24.15 21.21
C GLU A 229 -9.09 23.06 21.31
N ILE A 230 -9.06 22.25 22.38
CA ILE A 230 -10.11 21.25 22.68
C ILE A 230 -11.45 21.98 22.78
N LYS A 231 -11.54 23.05 23.56
CA LYS A 231 -12.76 23.83 23.75
C LYS A 231 -13.28 24.43 22.45
N LYS A 232 -12.39 25.00 21.61
CA LYS A 232 -12.73 25.54 20.29
C LYS A 232 -13.26 24.45 19.35
N ASN A 233 -12.65 23.26 19.34
CA ASN A 233 -13.09 22.13 18.53
C ASN A 233 -14.44 21.59 19.00
N VAL A 234 -14.66 21.51 20.32
CA VAL A 234 -15.96 21.13 20.90
C VAL A 234 -17.05 22.13 20.54
N GLU A 235 -16.79 23.42 20.67
CA GLU A 235 -17.74 24.48 20.28
C GLU A 235 -18.03 24.47 18.77
N HIS A 236 -17.04 24.17 17.93
CA HIS A 236 -17.23 24.01 16.49
C HIS A 236 -18.12 22.82 16.18
N ASN A 237 -17.87 21.67 16.81
CA ASN A 237 -18.64 20.44 16.60
C ASN A 237 -20.09 20.57 17.09
N ILE A 238 -20.32 21.29 18.19
CA ILE A 238 -21.67 21.59 18.68
C ILE A 238 -22.45 22.43 17.67
N LYS A 239 -21.83 23.41 17.03
CA LYS A 239 -22.45 24.24 15.98
C LYS A 239 -22.75 23.49 14.69
N GLN A 240 -22.11 22.35 14.45
CA GLN A 240 -22.32 21.51 13.26
C GLN A 240 -23.42 20.46 13.46
N ASP A 241 -24.15 20.51 14.58
CA ASP A 241 -25.23 19.56 14.93
C ASP A 241 -24.77 18.08 14.92
N TYR A 242 -23.49 17.85 15.28
CA TYR A 242 -22.98 16.50 15.51
C TYR A 242 -23.59 15.89 16.76
N LEU A 243 -23.74 14.56 16.78
CA LEU A 243 -24.26 13.82 17.93
C LEU A 243 -23.48 14.18 19.21
N GLN A 244 -24.21 14.70 20.21
CA GLN A 244 -23.64 14.97 21.53
C GLN A 244 -23.59 13.68 22.35
N VAL A 245 -22.45 13.42 22.97
CA VAL A 245 -22.30 12.36 23.96
C VAL A 245 -22.62 12.97 25.33
N GLU A 246 -23.74 12.59 25.94
CA GLU A 246 -24.03 13.00 27.31
C GLU A 246 -23.18 12.22 28.32
N PRO A 247 -22.66 12.86 29.38
CA PRO A 247 -21.91 12.14 30.42
C PRO A 247 -22.82 11.10 31.11
N HIS A 248 -22.33 9.86 31.17
CA HIS A 248 -23.07 8.81 31.89
C HIS A 248 -22.46 8.59 33.28
N PRO A 249 -23.29 8.41 34.32
CA PRO A 249 -22.83 8.36 35.71
C PRO A 249 -22.17 7.04 36.15
N THR A 250 -22.00 6.04 35.28
CA THR A 250 -21.38 4.76 35.62
C THR A 250 -20.23 4.38 34.69
N ASN A 251 -19.13 3.88 35.28
CA ASN A 251 -17.88 3.49 34.61
C ASN A 251 -17.97 2.20 33.78
N GLU A 252 -19.15 1.67 33.48
CA GLU A 252 -19.35 0.36 32.85
C GLU A 252 -19.87 0.44 31.40
N ILE A 253 -19.64 1.57 30.71
CA ILE A 253 -20.15 1.75 29.33
C ILE A 253 -19.00 1.78 28.35
N GLU A 254 -19.08 0.90 27.36
CA GLU A 254 -18.25 1.04 26.15
C GLU A 254 -18.65 2.34 25.42
N VAL A 255 -17.74 3.32 25.43
CA VAL A 255 -17.91 4.57 24.70
C VAL A 255 -17.29 4.39 23.32
N MET A 256 -18.09 4.42 22.27
CA MET A 256 -17.60 4.52 20.92
C MET A 256 -17.32 5.98 20.61
N ILE A 257 -16.03 6.36 20.53
CA ILE A 257 -15.62 7.68 20.03
C ILE A 257 -15.64 7.63 18.51
N VAL A 258 -16.61 8.32 17.91
CA VAL A 258 -16.69 8.47 16.45
C VAL A 258 -15.86 9.69 16.04
N GLY A 259 -14.65 9.47 15.53
CA GLY A 259 -13.84 10.54 14.95
C GLY A 259 -14.46 11.06 13.66
N GLY A 260 -14.44 12.40 13.45
CA GLY A 260 -14.96 13.06 12.25
C GLY A 260 -14.06 12.88 11.03
N GLY A 261 -13.95 11.66 10.50
CA GLY A 261 -13.22 11.38 9.27
C GLY A 261 -14.11 11.45 8.01
N PRO A 262 -13.51 11.48 6.81
CA PRO A 262 -14.24 11.54 5.53
C PRO A 262 -15.24 10.40 5.30
N SER A 263 -15.08 9.27 6.03
CA SER A 263 -15.98 8.11 5.98
C SER A 263 -17.23 8.25 6.88
N LEU A 264 -17.27 9.25 7.77
CA LEU A 264 -18.41 9.42 8.67
C LEU A 264 -19.76 9.54 7.95
N PRO A 265 -19.90 10.29 6.85
CA PRO A 265 -21.16 10.37 6.10
C PRO A 265 -21.67 9.00 5.61
N GLN A 266 -20.77 8.08 5.27
CA GLN A 266 -21.11 6.74 4.78
C GLN A 266 -21.66 5.83 5.90
N HIS A 267 -21.38 6.14 7.16
CA HIS A 267 -21.77 5.33 8.32
C HIS A 267 -22.85 5.95 9.19
N ILE A 268 -23.32 7.18 8.88
CA ILE A 268 -24.34 7.88 9.67
C ILE A 268 -25.63 7.06 9.83
N GLU A 269 -26.10 6.40 8.79
CA GLU A 269 -27.32 5.59 8.87
C GLU A 269 -27.13 4.36 9.79
N LYS A 270 -25.97 3.73 9.74
CA LYS A 270 -25.62 2.62 10.65
C LYS A 270 -25.52 3.08 12.11
N ILE A 271 -24.96 4.25 12.33
CA ILE A 271 -24.89 4.89 13.67
C ILE A 271 -26.30 5.19 14.20
N LYS A 272 -27.18 5.76 13.38
CA LYS A 272 -28.59 5.99 13.72
C LYS A 272 -29.33 4.70 14.06
N GLN A 273 -29.11 3.62 13.30
CA GLN A 273 -29.69 2.30 13.57
C GLN A 273 -29.21 1.71 14.89
N LEU A 274 -27.92 1.80 15.18
CA LEU A 274 -27.35 1.34 16.46
C LEU A 274 -27.96 2.09 17.64
N ARG A 275 -28.13 3.42 17.50
CA ARG A 275 -28.81 4.25 18.51
C ARG A 275 -30.29 3.87 18.69
N ALA A 276 -31.01 3.63 17.61
CA ALA A 276 -32.41 3.20 17.65
C ALA A 276 -32.59 1.83 18.31
N ASN A 277 -31.56 0.97 18.24
CA ASN A 277 -31.52 -0.35 18.88
C ASN A 277 -31.03 -0.30 20.35
N GLY A 278 -30.90 0.88 20.93
CA GLY A 278 -30.56 1.06 22.35
C GLY A 278 -29.05 1.00 22.65
N VAL A 279 -28.21 0.97 21.61
CA VAL A 279 -26.76 1.15 21.81
C VAL A 279 -26.52 2.60 22.20
N LYS A 280 -25.98 2.83 23.38
CA LYS A 280 -25.54 4.16 23.82
C LYS A 280 -24.21 4.47 23.11
N LEU A 281 -24.25 5.50 22.27
CA LEU A 281 -23.09 6.02 21.56
C LEU A 281 -22.49 7.16 22.35
#